data_2ff756e845caacd398a5db69836a5aa6
#
_entry.id   2ff756e845caacd398a5db69836a5aa6
#
_cell.length_a   1.000
_cell.length_b   1.000
_cell.length_c   1.000
_cell.angle_alpha   90.00
_cell.angle_beta   90.00
_cell.angle_gamma   90.00
#
_symmetry.space_group_name_H-M   'P 1'
#
loop_
_entity.id
_entity.type
_entity.pdbx_description
1 polymer ?
#
loop_
_entity_poly.entity_id
_entity_poly.type
_entity_poly.pdbx_seq_one_letter_code
_entity_poly.pdbx_strand_id
1 'polypeptide(L)'
;MNGEKTGRLIEKLTEATIRKEYSWNRIKTSLDIYSRENLLLHSYIEQYEKFPYKKGVNSGIDLLSSFFANIKNGKVYLFKTFEEDKEIYYIAIQSNVQSAVVNINNKEEFQEELKHLIFIISEQLNGVTGYLDKLLDF
;
A
#
# COMPACT_ATOMS: atom_id res chain seq x y z
N MET A 1 -11.29 15.35 -1.48
CA MET A 1 -10.84 14.98 -0.14
C MET A 1 -9.83 16.00 0.35
N ASN A 2 -9.80 16.28 1.64
CA ASN A 2 -8.93 17.31 2.20
C ASN A 2 -7.48 16.83 2.27
N GLY A 3 -6.58 17.45 1.49
CA GLY A 3 -5.16 17.09 1.46
C GLY A 3 -4.45 17.27 2.80
N GLU A 4 -4.90 18.19 3.65
CA GLU A 4 -4.34 18.38 4.98
C GLU A 4 -4.58 17.16 5.87
N LYS A 5 -5.78 16.59 5.83
CA LYS A 5 -6.09 15.37 6.59
C LYS A 5 -5.30 14.18 6.09
N THR A 6 -5.17 14.06 4.78
CA THR A 6 -4.38 12.98 4.17
C THR A 6 -2.91 13.09 4.59
N GLY A 7 -2.34 14.28 4.54
CA GLY A 7 -0.95 14.52 4.98
C GLY A 7 -0.73 14.14 6.44
N ARG A 8 -1.66 14.52 7.31
CA ARG A 8 -1.59 14.17 8.74
C ARG A 8 -1.71 12.66 8.96
N LEU A 9 -2.57 11.99 8.19
CA LEU A 9 -2.70 10.54 8.27
C LEU A 9 -1.40 9.85 7.87
N ILE A 10 -0.79 10.27 6.76
CA ILE A 10 0.48 9.68 6.29
C ILE A 10 1.58 9.85 7.35
N GLU A 11 1.68 11.04 7.93
CA GLU A 11 2.64 11.32 9.00
C GLU A 11 2.42 10.42 10.21
N LYS A 12 1.16 10.30 10.65
CA LYS A 12 0.78 9.46 11.79
C LYS A 12 1.08 7.98 11.51
N LEU A 13 0.76 7.49 10.30
CA LEU A 13 1.05 6.11 9.92
C LEU A 13 2.55 5.85 9.88
N THR A 14 3.32 6.80 9.39
CA THR A 14 4.79 6.67 9.33
C THR A 14 5.37 6.55 10.73
N GLU A 15 4.98 7.43 11.64
CA GLU A 15 5.44 7.37 13.03
C GLU A 15 5.05 6.06 13.72
N ALA A 16 3.79 5.66 13.57
CA ALA A 16 3.30 4.43 14.17
C ALA A 16 3.98 3.18 13.58
N THR A 17 4.32 3.21 12.31
CA THR A 17 5.04 2.13 11.64
C THR A 17 6.47 2.02 12.18
N ILE A 18 7.16 3.14 12.35
CA ILE A 18 8.51 3.18 12.95
C ILE A 18 8.48 2.59 14.35
N ARG A 19 7.43 2.88 15.12
CA ARG A 19 7.25 2.34 16.48
C ARG A 19 6.71 0.91 16.50
N LYS A 20 6.44 0.32 15.33
CA LYS A 20 5.88 -1.03 15.17
C LYS A 20 4.50 -1.19 15.84
N GLU A 21 3.71 -0.13 15.83
CA GLU A 21 2.36 -0.13 16.40
C GLU A 21 1.32 -0.73 15.46
N TYR A 22 1.57 -0.72 14.14
CA TYR A 22 0.69 -1.32 13.14
C TYR A 22 1.36 -2.50 12.46
N SER A 23 0.57 -3.54 12.19
CA SER A 23 1.01 -4.70 11.43
C SER A 23 0.62 -4.51 9.97
N TRP A 24 1.61 -4.31 9.13
CA TRP A 24 1.42 -4.24 7.69
C TRP A 24 1.60 -5.62 7.05
N ASN A 25 0.81 -5.89 6.03
CA ASN A 25 0.86 -7.16 5.30
C ASN A 25 0.97 -6.88 3.81
N ARG A 26 1.71 -7.73 3.09
CA ARG A 26 1.76 -7.65 1.62
C ARG A 26 0.44 -8.11 1.04
N ILE A 27 -0.08 -7.38 0.07
CA ILE A 27 -1.33 -7.75 -0.58
C ILE A 27 -1.17 -9.08 -1.30
N LYS A 28 -0.08 -9.25 -2.07
CA LYS A 28 0.15 -10.45 -2.88
C LYS A 28 0.15 -11.75 -2.09
N THR A 29 0.74 -11.75 -0.89
CA THR A 29 0.94 -12.97 -0.10
C THR A 29 -0.07 -13.17 1.00
N SER A 30 -0.83 -12.13 1.37
CA SER A 30 -1.71 -12.16 2.54
C SER A 30 -3.20 -12.12 2.21
N LEU A 31 -3.57 -11.78 0.98
CA LEU A 31 -4.96 -11.70 0.55
C LEU A 31 -5.19 -12.51 -0.72
N ASP A 32 -6.30 -13.23 -0.73
CA ASP A 32 -6.82 -13.81 -1.96
C ASP A 32 -7.72 -12.76 -2.63
N ILE A 33 -7.16 -12.06 -3.61
CA ILE A 33 -7.87 -10.97 -4.31
C ILE A 33 -9.05 -11.48 -5.15
N TYR A 34 -9.15 -12.78 -5.38
CA TYR A 34 -10.25 -13.41 -6.13
C TYR A 34 -11.38 -13.91 -5.23
N SER A 35 -11.21 -13.84 -3.89
CA SER A 35 -12.26 -14.25 -2.97
C SER A 35 -13.39 -13.22 -2.93
N ARG A 36 -14.58 -13.68 -2.51
CA ARG A 36 -15.75 -12.80 -2.35
C ARG A 36 -15.50 -11.67 -1.37
N GLU A 37 -14.73 -11.93 -0.33
CA GLU A 37 -14.40 -10.94 0.70
C GLU A 37 -13.63 -9.75 0.12
N ASN A 38 -12.89 -9.98 -0.94
CA ASN A 38 -12.02 -8.97 -1.55
C ASN A 38 -12.53 -8.48 -2.92
N LEU A 39 -13.84 -8.65 -3.17
CA LEU A 39 -14.44 -8.26 -4.45
C LEU A 39 -14.19 -6.78 -4.80
N LEU A 40 -14.35 -5.89 -3.83
CA LEU A 40 -14.18 -4.46 -4.05
C LEU A 40 -12.71 -4.07 -4.21
N LEU A 41 -11.82 -4.78 -3.53
CA LEU A 41 -10.38 -4.62 -3.77
C LEU A 41 -10.01 -5.10 -5.17
N HIS A 42 -10.54 -6.24 -5.61
CA HIS A 42 -10.31 -6.76 -6.96
C HIS A 42 -10.78 -5.75 -8.02
N SER A 43 -11.97 -5.15 -7.82
CA SER A 43 -12.48 -4.11 -8.72
C SER A 43 -11.55 -2.90 -8.79
N TYR A 44 -10.99 -2.50 -7.66
CA TYR A 44 -10.01 -1.42 -7.60
C TYR A 44 -8.76 -1.77 -8.42
N ILE A 45 -8.23 -2.98 -8.24
CA ILE A 45 -7.04 -3.45 -8.95
C ILE A 45 -7.28 -3.50 -10.45
N GLU A 46 -8.45 -3.98 -10.89
CA GLU A 46 -8.80 -4.07 -12.29
C GLU A 46 -8.77 -2.73 -13.01
N GLN A 47 -9.05 -1.64 -12.33
CA GLN A 47 -8.99 -0.30 -12.95
C GLN A 47 -7.60 0.01 -13.51
N TYR A 48 -6.55 -0.50 -12.88
CA TYR A 48 -5.17 -0.27 -13.32
C TYR A 48 -4.74 -1.26 -14.40
N GLU A 49 -5.44 -2.37 -14.56
CA GLU A 49 -5.15 -3.40 -15.56
C GLU A 49 -5.85 -3.14 -16.89
N LYS A 50 -6.83 -2.22 -16.92
CA LYS A 50 -7.62 -1.92 -18.11
C LYS A 50 -6.95 -1.04 -19.16
N PHE A 51 -5.76 -0.50 -18.84
CA PHE A 51 -5.03 0.32 -19.80
C PHE A 51 -4.48 -0.55 -20.93
N PRO A 52 -4.51 -0.06 -22.19
CA PRO A 52 -4.01 -0.82 -23.32
C PRO A 52 -2.56 -1.26 -23.07
N TYR A 53 -2.31 -2.54 -23.26
CA TYR A 53 -0.95 -3.08 -23.15
C TYR A 53 -0.08 -2.46 -24.25
N LYS A 54 0.98 -1.77 -23.83
CA LYS A 54 2.02 -1.27 -24.73
C LYS A 54 3.28 -2.08 -24.47
N LYS A 55 3.80 -2.71 -25.51
CA LYS A 55 5.01 -3.50 -25.39
C LYS A 55 6.17 -2.64 -24.86
N GLY A 56 6.84 -3.13 -23.82
CA GLY A 56 7.98 -2.44 -23.20
C GLY A 56 7.62 -1.36 -22.19
N VAL A 57 6.32 -1.12 -21.95
CA VAL A 57 5.86 -0.14 -20.96
C VAL A 57 5.25 -0.88 -19.77
N ASN A 58 5.75 -0.57 -18.58
CA ASN A 58 5.26 -1.16 -17.34
C ASN A 58 4.03 -0.39 -16.84
N SER A 59 2.90 -1.08 -16.67
CA SER A 59 1.65 -0.50 -16.17
C SER A 59 0.95 -1.47 -15.25
N GLY A 60 0.22 -0.93 -14.26
CA GLY A 60 -0.54 -1.72 -13.30
C GLY A 60 -0.08 -1.54 -11.87
N ILE A 61 -0.62 -2.35 -10.98
CA ILE A 61 -0.26 -2.33 -9.55
C ILE A 61 0.80 -3.40 -9.27
N ASP A 62 1.86 -3.01 -8.58
CA ASP A 62 2.85 -3.95 -8.06
C ASP A 62 2.36 -4.49 -6.71
N LEU A 63 1.69 -5.64 -6.74
CA LEU A 63 1.10 -6.23 -5.55
C LEU A 63 2.13 -6.78 -4.55
N LEU A 64 3.35 -7.06 -5.01
CA LEU A 64 4.45 -7.48 -4.11
C LEU A 64 5.00 -6.31 -3.30
N SER A 65 4.85 -5.09 -3.80
CA SER A 65 5.32 -3.88 -3.14
C SER A 65 4.16 -2.99 -2.67
N SER A 66 2.97 -3.59 -2.52
CA SER A 66 1.78 -2.92 -2.02
C SER A 66 1.33 -3.61 -0.73
N PHE A 67 0.82 -2.81 0.21
CA PHE A 67 0.58 -3.26 1.58
C PHE A 67 -0.77 -2.81 2.08
N PHE A 68 -1.25 -3.51 3.11
CA PHE A 68 -2.45 -3.09 3.84
C PHE A 68 -2.26 -3.29 5.32
N ALA A 69 -3.01 -2.52 6.10
CA ALA A 69 -3.13 -2.69 7.54
C ALA A 69 -4.59 -2.62 7.94
N ASN A 70 -4.99 -3.46 8.88
CA ASN A 70 -6.33 -3.42 9.46
C ASN A 70 -6.33 -2.41 10.60
N ILE A 71 -7.09 -1.32 10.43
CA ILE A 71 -7.14 -0.23 11.40
C ILE A 71 -8.60 0.17 11.63
N LYS A 72 -9.04 0.12 12.90
CA LYS A 72 -10.38 0.57 13.31
C LYS A 72 -11.52 -0.01 12.45
N ASN A 73 -11.51 -1.33 12.27
CA ASN A 73 -12.52 -2.09 11.52
C ASN A 73 -12.54 -1.84 10.01
N GLY A 74 -11.60 -1.08 9.51
CA GLY A 74 -11.38 -0.85 8.08
C GLY A 74 -9.99 -1.29 7.67
N LYS A 75 -9.65 -0.95 6.44
CA LYS A 75 -8.31 -1.21 5.90
C LYS A 75 -7.73 0.07 5.32
N VAL A 76 -6.43 0.24 5.55
CA VAL A 76 -5.63 1.25 4.85
C VAL A 76 -4.71 0.50 3.89
N TYR A 77 -4.69 0.93 2.65
CA TYR A 77 -3.86 0.35 1.60
C TYR A 77 -2.80 1.35 1.16
N LEU A 78 -1.63 0.84 0.86
CA LEU A 78 -0.55 1.59 0.22
C LEU A 78 -0.21 0.87 -1.07
N PHE A 79 -0.47 1.52 -2.20
CA PHE A 79 -0.27 0.92 -3.51
C PHE A 79 0.91 1.56 -4.22
N LYS A 80 1.79 0.72 -4.73
CA LYS A 80 2.79 1.10 -5.71
C LYS A 80 2.26 0.73 -7.08
N THR A 81 2.11 1.72 -7.94
CA THR A 81 1.59 1.51 -9.29
C THR A 81 2.60 1.98 -10.33
N PHE A 82 2.43 1.51 -11.54
CA PHE A 82 3.16 1.99 -12.70
C PHE A 82 2.16 2.55 -13.70
N GLU A 83 2.36 3.79 -14.10
CA GLU A 83 1.59 4.43 -15.15
C GLU A 83 2.58 4.87 -16.23
N GLU A 84 2.65 4.14 -17.34
CA GLU A 84 3.58 4.37 -18.44
C GLU A 84 5.05 4.44 -17.95
N ASP A 85 5.49 3.39 -17.24
CA ASP A 85 6.81 3.24 -16.62
C ASP A 85 7.11 4.17 -15.44
N LYS A 86 6.20 5.07 -15.11
CA LYS A 86 6.37 5.98 -14.00
C LYS A 86 5.80 5.37 -12.72
N GLU A 87 6.59 5.34 -11.65
CA GLU A 87 6.11 4.89 -10.34
C GLU A 87 5.20 5.94 -9.73
N ILE A 88 3.97 5.54 -9.39
CA ILE A 88 2.99 6.39 -8.71
C ILE A 88 2.52 5.67 -7.45
N TYR A 89 2.49 6.39 -6.35
CA TYR A 89 2.11 5.85 -5.05
C TYR A 89 0.76 6.41 -4.62
N TYR A 90 -0.12 5.51 -4.16
CA TYR A 90 -1.44 5.89 -3.65
C TYR A 90 -1.64 5.35 -2.24
N ILE A 91 -2.28 6.17 -1.42
CA ILE A 91 -2.87 5.71 -0.18
C ILE A 91 -4.38 5.63 -0.39
N ALA A 92 -4.98 4.50 -0.04
CA ALA A 92 -6.40 4.26 -0.20
C ALA A 92 -7.00 3.74 1.09
N ILE A 93 -8.28 3.96 1.27
CA ILE A 93 -9.01 3.50 2.44
C ILE A 93 -10.24 2.70 2.03
N GLN A 94 -10.58 1.74 2.88
CA GLN A 94 -11.81 0.96 2.78
C GLN A 94 -12.40 0.88 4.18
N SER A 95 -13.51 1.56 4.41
CA SER A 95 -14.08 1.67 5.77
C SER A 95 -14.66 0.36 6.29
N ASN A 96 -15.11 -0.52 5.40
CA ASN A 96 -15.53 -1.89 5.70
C ASN A 96 -15.51 -2.70 4.39
N VAL A 97 -15.70 -4.04 4.49
CA VAL A 97 -15.61 -4.94 3.33
C VAL A 97 -16.67 -4.66 2.24
N GLN A 98 -17.75 -3.97 2.61
CA GLN A 98 -18.83 -3.61 1.66
C GLN A 98 -18.64 -2.23 1.05
N SER A 99 -17.62 -1.50 1.48
CA SER A 99 -17.32 -0.16 0.96
C SER A 99 -16.26 -0.24 -0.13
N ALA A 100 -16.32 0.69 -1.08
CA ALA A 100 -15.31 0.78 -2.12
C ALA A 100 -13.94 1.14 -1.54
N VAL A 101 -12.89 0.69 -2.20
CA VAL A 101 -11.52 1.11 -1.94
C VAL A 101 -11.32 2.45 -2.66
N VAL A 102 -10.98 3.49 -1.92
CA VAL A 102 -10.93 4.87 -2.44
C VAL A 102 -9.56 5.48 -2.19
N ASN A 103 -8.91 5.96 -3.25
CA ASN A 103 -7.68 6.74 -3.12
C ASN A 103 -7.97 8.06 -2.40
N ILE A 104 -7.11 8.43 -1.46
CA ILE A 104 -7.23 9.70 -0.73
C ILE A 104 -6.11 10.69 -1.07
N ASN A 105 -5.29 10.35 -2.06
CA ASN A 105 -4.35 11.27 -2.68
C ASN A 105 -4.45 11.14 -4.20
N ASN A 106 -4.04 12.18 -4.93
CA ASN A 106 -3.88 12.10 -6.36
C ASN A 106 -2.43 11.72 -6.71
N LYS A 107 -2.15 11.50 -8.00
CA LYS A 107 -0.84 11.00 -8.46
C LYS A 107 0.32 12.00 -8.27
N GLU A 108 0.02 13.24 -7.93
CA GLU A 108 1.04 14.26 -7.74
C GLU A 108 1.27 14.58 -6.25
N GLU A 109 0.37 14.10 -5.38
CA GLU A 109 0.42 14.40 -3.95
C GLU A 109 1.13 13.32 -3.17
N PHE A 110 1.96 13.73 -2.21
CA PHE A 110 2.57 12.88 -1.18
C PHE A 110 3.42 11.72 -1.73
N GLN A 111 3.98 11.88 -2.93
CA GLN A 111 4.73 10.79 -3.58
C GLN A 111 5.97 10.40 -2.80
N GLU A 112 6.75 11.36 -2.33
CA GLU A 112 7.96 11.07 -1.56
C GLU A 112 7.63 10.50 -0.19
N GLU A 113 6.61 11.04 0.48
CA GLU A 113 6.18 10.57 1.79
C GLU A 113 5.66 9.13 1.73
N LEU A 114 4.87 8.80 0.71
CA LEU A 114 4.35 7.44 0.52
C LEU A 114 5.45 6.46 0.13
N LYS A 115 6.36 6.87 -0.73
CA LYS A 115 7.51 6.05 -1.10
C LYS A 115 8.35 5.72 0.13
N HIS A 116 8.57 6.71 0.98
CA HIS A 116 9.32 6.54 2.23
C HIS A 116 8.62 5.56 3.18
N LEU A 117 7.31 5.71 3.38
CA LEU A 117 6.53 4.80 4.23
C LEU A 117 6.58 3.37 3.70
N ILE A 118 6.38 3.18 2.40
CA ILE A 118 6.46 1.85 1.77
C ILE A 118 7.86 1.25 1.95
N PHE A 119 8.90 2.06 1.83
CA PHE A 119 10.26 1.59 2.07
C PHE A 119 10.46 1.09 3.51
N ILE A 120 9.97 1.84 4.50
CA ILE A 120 10.07 1.43 5.92
C ILE A 120 9.35 0.10 6.14
N ILE A 121 8.14 -0.05 5.60
CA ILE A 121 7.35 -1.28 5.72
C ILE A 121 8.09 -2.45 5.06
N SER A 122 8.61 -2.24 3.86
CA SER A 122 9.36 -3.28 3.13
C SER A 122 10.56 -3.76 3.92
N GLU A 123 11.32 -2.84 4.53
CA GLU A 123 12.46 -3.19 5.35
C GLU A 123 12.06 -4.03 6.56
N GLN A 124 10.95 -3.67 7.23
CA GLN A 124 10.46 -4.43 8.37
C GLN A 124 9.99 -5.83 7.97
N LEU A 125 9.29 -5.96 6.85
CA LEU A 125 8.74 -7.25 6.41
C LEU A 125 9.77 -8.16 5.78
N ASN A 126 10.80 -7.62 5.16
CA ASN A 126 11.89 -8.43 4.60
C ASN A 126 12.74 -9.10 5.69
N GLY A 127 12.60 -8.65 6.93
CA GLY A 127 13.23 -9.29 8.06
C GLY A 127 14.74 -9.14 8.14
N VAL A 128 15.35 -8.33 7.27
CA VAL A 128 16.82 -8.13 7.26
C VAL A 128 17.27 -7.54 8.60
N THR A 129 16.61 -6.46 9.04
CA THR A 129 16.92 -5.83 10.32
C THR A 129 16.67 -6.79 11.48
N GLY A 130 15.54 -7.51 11.46
CA GLY A 130 15.23 -8.51 12.48
C GLY A 130 16.23 -9.65 12.51
N TYR A 131 16.72 -10.09 11.36
CA TYR A 131 17.75 -11.12 11.29
C TYR A 131 19.08 -10.63 11.83
N LEU A 132 19.47 -9.39 11.51
CA LEU A 132 20.67 -8.79 12.08
C LEU A 132 20.60 -8.69 13.60
N ASP A 133 19.46 -8.29 14.13
CA ASP A 133 19.23 -8.22 15.58
C ASP A 133 19.40 -9.60 16.22
N LYS A 134 18.87 -10.65 15.60
CA LYS A 134 19.06 -12.02 16.08
C LYS A 134 20.51 -12.47 16.05
N LEU A 135 21.25 -12.05 15.04
CA LEU A 135 22.67 -12.35 14.94
C LEU A 135 23.50 -11.65 16.03
N LEU A 136 23.09 -10.42 16.40
CA LEU A 136 23.76 -9.65 17.45
C LEU A 136 23.46 -10.18 18.85
N ASP A 137 22.34 -10.81 19.05
CA ASP A 137 21.95 -11.45 20.33
C ASP A 137 22.61 -12.82 20.53
N PHE A 138 23.44 -13.19 19.65
CA PHE A 138 24.07 -14.50 19.60
C PHE A 138 25.20 -14.65 20.62
#